data_d44533514f901a532896b5ffa57a8eca
#
_entry.id   d44533514f901a532896b5ffa57a8eca
#
_cell.length_a   1.000
_cell.length_b   1.000
_cell.length_c   1.000
_cell.angle_alpha   90.00
_cell.angle_beta   90.00
_cell.angle_gamma   90.00
#
_symmetry.space_group_name_H-M   'P 1'
#
loop_
_entity.id
_entity.type
_entity.pdbx_description
1 polymer ?
#
loop_
_entity_poly.entity_id
_entity_poly.type
_entity_poly.pdbx_seq_one_letter_code
_entity_poly.pdbx_strand_id
1 'polypeptide(L)'
;MVDTSMLLAMRSAISELLPDTCAILSLTSTPDGAGGQSESWGTVTTVSCRVDVKEMRDIVSGGAVQSYIKTMLSVPYDTSITEVNRVTHGGITYAVVAPTNSDQSWIAVKRVELERV
;
A
#
# COMPACT_ATOMS: atom_id res chain seq x y z
N MET A 1 1.51 25.18 -12.34
CA MET A 1 2.47 24.65 -11.37
C MET A 1 1.92 24.80 -9.96
N VAL A 2 1.91 23.72 -9.19
CA VAL A 2 1.46 23.76 -7.81
C VAL A 2 2.60 24.27 -6.94
N ASP A 3 2.38 25.31 -6.15
CA ASP A 3 3.39 25.79 -5.22
C ASP A 3 3.40 24.98 -3.93
N THR A 4 4.39 25.22 -3.07
CA THR A 4 4.58 24.46 -1.83
C THR A 4 3.39 24.62 -0.88
N SER A 5 2.80 25.82 -0.81
CA SER A 5 1.66 26.09 0.06
C SER A 5 0.42 25.34 -0.40
N MET A 6 0.15 25.31 -1.69
CA MET A 6 -0.96 24.55 -2.27
C MET A 6 -0.77 23.06 -2.05
N LEU A 7 0.45 22.54 -2.23
CA LEU A 7 0.75 21.13 -2.03
C LEU A 7 0.53 20.72 -0.57
N LEU A 8 0.97 21.54 0.38
CA LEU A 8 0.75 21.26 1.81
C LEU A 8 -0.75 21.27 2.16
N ALA A 9 -1.52 22.20 1.58
CA ALA A 9 -2.95 22.23 1.78
C ALA A 9 -3.64 21.00 1.19
N MET A 10 -3.22 20.54 0.03
CA MET A 10 -3.73 19.31 -0.60
C MET A 10 -3.42 18.09 0.24
N ARG A 11 -2.21 17.98 0.77
CA ARG A 11 -1.80 16.87 1.62
C ARG A 11 -2.60 16.83 2.92
N SER A 12 -2.85 18.00 3.51
CA SER A 12 -3.67 18.11 4.73
C SER A 12 -5.13 17.71 4.45
N ALA A 13 -5.71 18.18 3.35
CA ALA A 13 -7.07 17.83 2.97
C ALA A 13 -7.22 16.34 2.70
N ILE A 14 -6.26 15.74 2.01
CA ILE A 14 -6.27 14.32 1.70
C ILE A 14 -6.14 13.47 2.97
N SER A 15 -5.33 13.90 3.94
CA SER A 15 -5.22 13.21 5.23
C SER A 15 -6.56 13.06 5.92
N GLU A 16 -7.44 14.04 5.80
CA GLU A 16 -8.79 13.98 6.37
C GLU A 16 -9.69 12.98 5.64
N LEU A 17 -9.33 12.60 4.41
CA LEU A 17 -10.07 11.63 3.60
C LEU A 17 -9.57 10.20 3.79
N LEU A 18 -8.65 9.97 4.70
CA LEU A 18 -8.12 8.64 5.02
C LEU A 18 -8.74 8.15 6.33
N PRO A 19 -9.96 7.54 6.28
CA PRO A 19 -10.77 7.27 7.48
C PRO A 19 -10.28 6.09 8.28
N ASP A 20 -9.48 5.21 7.68
CA ASP A 20 -9.06 3.97 8.30
C ASP A 20 -7.61 4.06 8.77
N THR A 21 -7.18 3.03 9.48
CA THR A 21 -5.76 2.85 9.84
C THR A 21 -5.31 1.49 9.37
N CYS A 22 -4.05 1.41 8.97
CA CYS A 22 -3.42 0.14 8.63
C CYS A 22 -2.05 0.04 9.30
N ALA A 23 -1.62 -1.20 9.54
CA ALA A 23 -0.30 -1.50 10.05
C ALA A 23 0.60 -1.91 8.88
N ILE A 24 1.77 -1.30 8.79
CA ILE A 24 2.78 -1.67 7.82
C ILE A 24 3.74 -2.62 8.50
N LEU A 25 3.92 -3.80 7.92
CA LEU A 25 4.72 -4.88 8.46
C LEU A 25 6.03 -5.01 7.70
N SER A 26 7.08 -5.39 8.40
CA SER A 26 8.38 -5.72 7.82
C SER A 26 8.81 -7.09 8.26
N LEU A 27 9.49 -7.81 7.37
CA LEU A 27 10.03 -9.14 7.66
C LEU A 27 11.35 -8.99 8.42
N THR A 28 11.45 -9.68 9.53
CA THR A 28 12.67 -9.78 10.31
C THR A 28 13.16 -11.21 10.32
N SER A 29 14.41 -11.40 9.94
CA SER A 29 15.10 -12.68 9.98
C SER A 29 16.03 -12.72 11.17
N THR A 30 15.89 -13.75 12.02
CA THR A 30 16.78 -13.94 13.17
C THR A 30 17.41 -15.34 13.11
N PRO A 31 18.72 -15.48 13.42
CA PRO A 31 19.31 -16.82 13.52
C PRO A 31 18.62 -17.63 14.60
N ASP A 32 18.28 -18.89 14.31
CA ASP A 32 17.58 -19.78 15.24
C ASP A 32 18.53 -20.58 16.14
N GLY A 33 19.83 -20.40 15.99
CA GLY A 33 20.84 -21.12 16.76
C GLY A 33 21.17 -22.51 16.24
N ALA A 34 20.46 -22.99 15.23
CA ALA A 34 20.67 -24.32 14.63
C ALA A 34 21.16 -24.25 13.17
N GLY A 35 21.71 -23.12 12.78
CA GLY A 35 22.21 -22.90 11.43
C GLY A 35 21.17 -22.43 10.43
N GLY A 36 19.91 -22.28 10.85
CA GLY A 36 18.84 -21.71 10.04
C GLY A 36 18.47 -20.31 10.47
N GLN A 37 17.41 -19.77 9.87
CA GLN A 37 16.86 -18.47 10.22
C GLN A 37 15.37 -18.60 10.49
N SER A 38 14.92 -17.91 11.53
CA SER A 38 13.52 -17.75 11.85
C SER A 38 13.03 -16.41 11.31
N GLU A 39 11.94 -16.42 10.57
CA GLU A 39 11.36 -15.23 9.96
C GLU A 39 10.07 -14.84 10.69
N SER A 40 9.90 -13.56 10.93
CA SER A 40 8.70 -13.03 11.55
C SER A 40 8.31 -11.67 10.97
N TRP A 41 7.01 -11.41 10.88
CA TRP A 41 6.46 -10.14 10.45
C TRP A 41 6.11 -9.31 11.67
N GLY A 42 6.68 -8.12 11.75
CA GLY A 42 6.41 -7.18 12.82
C GLY A 42 5.90 -5.85 12.29
N THR A 43 5.07 -5.18 13.07
CA THR A 43 4.58 -3.85 12.72
C THR A 43 5.69 -2.82 12.86
N VAL A 44 5.98 -2.13 11.76
CA VAL A 44 6.96 -1.04 11.74
C VAL A 44 6.29 0.27 12.10
N THR A 45 5.11 0.52 11.55
CA THR A 45 4.37 1.75 11.79
C THR A 45 2.88 1.53 11.50
N THR A 46 2.05 2.41 12.05
CA THR A 46 0.62 2.46 11.77
C THR A 46 0.31 3.81 11.16
N VAL A 47 -0.42 3.82 10.06
CA VAL A 47 -0.74 5.06 9.33
C VAL A 47 -2.22 5.13 9.01
N SER A 48 -2.70 6.34 8.78
CA SER A 48 -4.04 6.55 8.25
C SER A 48 -4.08 6.09 6.80
N CYS A 49 -5.18 5.47 6.39
CA CYS A 49 -5.28 4.92 5.05
C CYS A 49 -6.71 4.88 4.55
N ARG A 50 -6.83 4.60 3.27
CA ARG A 50 -8.08 4.26 2.61
C ARG A 50 -7.83 3.07 1.70
N VAL A 51 -8.69 2.06 1.81
CA VAL A 51 -8.62 0.88 0.95
C VAL A 51 -9.78 0.92 -0.03
N ASP A 52 -9.46 0.88 -1.32
CA ASP A 52 -10.44 0.81 -2.40
C ASP A 52 -10.32 -0.52 -3.12
N VAL A 53 -11.44 -1.17 -3.35
CA VAL A 53 -11.49 -2.42 -4.10
C VAL A 53 -12.19 -2.13 -5.42
N LYS A 54 -11.52 -2.43 -6.53
CA LYS A 54 -12.05 -2.21 -7.86
C LYS A 54 -12.12 -3.52 -8.63
N GLU A 55 -13.27 -3.74 -9.29
CA GLU A 55 -13.40 -4.80 -10.26
C GLU A 55 -12.86 -4.30 -11.59
N MET A 56 -11.89 -5.04 -12.14
CA MET A 56 -11.30 -4.76 -13.43
C MET A 56 -11.71 -5.85 -14.41
N ARG A 57 -11.90 -5.48 -15.67
CA ARG A 57 -12.24 -6.42 -16.72
C ARG A 57 -11.24 -6.29 -17.86
N ASP A 58 -10.76 -7.43 -18.31
CA ASP A 58 -9.85 -7.52 -19.45
C ASP A 58 -10.40 -8.45 -20.52
N ILE A 59 -10.15 -8.11 -21.77
CA ILE A 59 -10.46 -8.98 -22.90
C ILE A 59 -9.20 -9.78 -23.20
N VAL A 60 -9.27 -11.09 -22.98
CA VAL A 60 -8.16 -11.98 -23.29
C VAL A 60 -8.26 -12.51 -24.72
N SER A 61 -7.18 -13.12 -25.18
CA SER A 61 -7.09 -13.75 -26.50
C SER A 61 -8.27 -14.70 -26.73
N GLY A 62 -8.94 -14.57 -27.87
CA GLY A 62 -10.13 -15.37 -28.19
C GLY A 62 -11.45 -14.70 -27.87
N GLY A 63 -11.45 -13.44 -27.41
CA GLY A 63 -12.65 -12.65 -27.14
C GLY A 63 -13.31 -12.91 -25.80
N ALA A 64 -12.74 -13.76 -24.96
CA ALA A 64 -13.24 -13.98 -23.61
C ALA A 64 -12.98 -12.76 -22.72
N VAL A 65 -13.93 -12.45 -21.81
CA VAL A 65 -13.78 -11.38 -20.85
C VAL A 65 -13.37 -11.99 -19.52
N GLN A 66 -12.26 -11.54 -18.97
CA GLN A 66 -11.78 -11.96 -17.66
C GLN A 66 -11.93 -10.83 -16.66
N SER A 67 -12.57 -11.10 -15.53
CA SER A 67 -12.72 -10.15 -14.45
C SER A 67 -11.74 -10.47 -13.33
N TYR A 68 -11.17 -9.44 -12.72
CA TYR A 68 -10.35 -9.57 -11.54
C TYR A 68 -10.56 -8.39 -10.59
N ILE A 69 -10.26 -8.61 -9.31
CA ILE A 69 -10.41 -7.59 -8.28
C ILE A 69 -9.03 -7.02 -7.94
N LYS A 70 -8.94 -5.71 -8.01
CA LYS A 70 -7.73 -4.98 -7.67
C LYS A 70 -7.95 -4.18 -6.40
N THR A 71 -7.08 -4.35 -5.42
CA THR A 71 -7.12 -3.63 -4.16
C THR A 71 -6.08 -2.52 -4.19
N MET A 72 -6.51 -1.29 -3.93
CA MET A 72 -5.64 -0.12 -3.89
C MET A 72 -5.65 0.49 -2.49
N LEU A 73 -4.48 0.79 -2.00
CA LEU A 73 -4.29 1.45 -0.71
C LEU A 73 -3.83 2.89 -0.95
N SER A 74 -4.47 3.84 -0.26
CA SER A 74 -4.03 5.23 -0.23
C SER A 74 -3.50 5.55 1.17
N VAL A 75 -2.29 6.07 1.25
CA VAL A 75 -1.61 6.41 2.52
C VAL A 75 -0.99 7.80 2.39
N PRO A 76 -0.62 8.46 3.52
CA PRO A 76 0.04 9.75 3.46
C PRO A 76 1.28 9.73 2.58
N TYR A 77 1.60 10.87 1.96
CA TYR A 77 2.66 11.00 0.98
C TYR A 77 4.05 10.61 1.51
N ASP A 78 4.28 10.76 2.79
CA ASP A 78 5.57 10.48 3.46
C ASP A 78 5.67 9.07 4.02
N THR A 79 4.69 8.21 3.73
CA THR A 79 4.70 6.84 4.23
C THR A 79 5.79 6.04 3.51
N SER A 80 6.64 5.37 4.29
CA SER A 80 7.66 4.48 3.75
C SER A 80 7.05 3.09 3.56
N ILE A 81 6.83 2.71 2.31
CA ILE A 81 6.26 1.42 1.95
C ILE A 81 6.89 0.95 0.64
N THR A 82 7.32 -0.30 0.61
CA THR A 82 7.97 -0.91 -0.55
C THR A 82 7.37 -2.28 -0.82
N GLU A 83 7.81 -2.91 -1.91
CA GLU A 83 7.34 -4.23 -2.33
C GLU A 83 7.67 -5.35 -1.32
N VAL A 84 8.62 -5.11 -0.41
CA VAL A 84 8.99 -6.09 0.62
C VAL A 84 8.13 -5.97 1.88
N ASN A 85 7.29 -4.96 1.97
CA ASN A 85 6.39 -4.76 3.10
C ASN A 85 5.08 -5.53 2.92
N ARG A 86 4.38 -5.74 4.03
CA ARG A 86 2.99 -6.18 4.06
C ARG A 86 2.15 -5.15 4.80
N VAL A 87 0.86 -5.20 4.57
CA VAL A 87 -0.10 -4.27 5.18
C VAL A 87 -1.23 -5.06 5.80
N THR A 88 -1.58 -4.75 7.04
CA THR A 88 -2.76 -5.32 7.69
C THR A 88 -3.83 -4.24 7.84
N HIS A 89 -5.02 -4.52 7.34
CA HIS A 89 -6.18 -3.64 7.43
C HIS A 89 -7.43 -4.47 7.71
N GLY A 90 -8.16 -4.10 8.75
CA GLY A 90 -9.40 -4.78 9.10
C GLY A 90 -9.24 -6.26 9.40
N GLY A 91 -8.10 -6.69 9.92
CA GLY A 91 -7.81 -8.08 10.19
C GLY A 91 -7.35 -8.89 8.98
N ILE A 92 -7.23 -8.25 7.82
CA ILE A 92 -6.77 -8.91 6.58
C ILE A 92 -5.37 -8.43 6.26
N THR A 93 -4.48 -9.37 5.93
CA THR A 93 -3.10 -9.08 5.55
C THR A 93 -2.96 -9.09 4.03
N TYR A 94 -2.28 -8.06 3.52
CA TYR A 94 -2.02 -7.89 2.09
C TYR A 94 -0.53 -7.82 1.83
N ALA A 95 -0.11 -8.37 0.70
CA ALA A 95 1.24 -8.13 0.18
C ALA A 95 1.22 -6.88 -0.70
N VAL A 96 2.30 -6.11 -0.66
CA VAL A 96 2.47 -4.94 -1.53
C VAL A 96 2.95 -5.43 -2.89
N VAL A 97 2.18 -5.15 -3.93
CA VAL A 97 2.56 -5.49 -5.31
C VAL A 97 3.49 -4.42 -5.87
N ALA A 98 3.05 -3.15 -5.85
CA ALA A 98 3.87 -2.05 -6.33
C ALA A 98 3.33 -0.70 -5.84
N PRO A 99 4.21 0.24 -5.47
CA PRO A 99 3.80 1.65 -5.35
C PRO A 99 3.51 2.19 -6.75
N THR A 100 2.36 2.86 -6.92
CA THR A 100 1.91 3.27 -8.25
C THR A 100 2.27 4.70 -8.62
N ASN A 101 2.65 5.53 -7.66
CA ASN A 101 2.94 6.96 -7.91
C ASN A 101 4.13 7.49 -7.12
N SER A 102 5.06 6.63 -6.73
CA SER A 102 6.21 7.02 -5.90
C SER A 102 7.18 7.97 -6.61
N ASP A 103 7.14 8.02 -7.94
CA ASP A 103 8.06 8.84 -8.74
C ASP A 103 7.53 10.25 -9.02
N GLN A 104 6.34 10.59 -8.53
CA GLN A 104 5.79 11.92 -8.74
C GLN A 104 6.47 12.96 -7.85
N SER A 105 6.91 14.06 -8.45
CA SER A 105 7.63 15.11 -7.73
C SER A 105 6.72 15.96 -6.82
N TRP A 106 5.40 15.92 -7.02
CA TRP A 106 4.43 16.71 -6.26
C TRP A 106 3.36 15.82 -5.63
N ILE A 107 3.78 14.69 -5.08
CA ILE A 107 2.86 13.71 -4.53
C ILE A 107 2.08 14.25 -3.32
N ALA A 108 0.76 14.14 -3.36
CA ALA A 108 -0.13 14.50 -2.27
C ALA A 108 -0.57 13.29 -1.45
N VAL A 109 -0.69 12.14 -2.09
CA VAL A 109 -1.03 10.86 -1.47
C VAL A 109 -0.26 9.76 -2.19
N LYS A 110 0.22 8.79 -1.43
CA LYS A 110 0.89 7.62 -2.00
C LYS A 110 -0.13 6.52 -2.23
N ARG A 111 -0.18 5.99 -3.44
CA ARG A 111 -1.06 4.88 -3.79
C ARG A 111 -0.26 3.62 -3.99
N VAL A 112 -0.78 2.52 -3.48
CA VAL A 112 -0.10 1.23 -3.48
C VAL A 112 -1.07 0.15 -3.90
N GLU A 113 -0.66 -0.70 -4.84
CA GLU A 113 -1.44 -1.88 -5.21
C GLU A 113 -1.17 -3.00 -4.23
N LEU A 114 -2.23 -3.62 -3.74
CA LEU A 114 -2.16 -4.71 -2.78
C LEU A 114 -2.75 -5.98 -3.35
N GLU A 115 -2.24 -7.11 -2.86
CA GLU A 115 -2.76 -8.43 -3.13
C GLU A 115 -2.97 -9.15 -1.81
N ARG A 116 -4.13 -9.78 -1.65
CA ARG A 116 -4.45 -10.52 -0.41
C ARG A 116 -3.54 -11.74 -0.27
N VAL A 117 -2.95 -11.85 0.89
CA VAL A 117 -2.07 -12.98 1.21
C VAL A 117 -2.88 -14.22 1.54
#